data_11010f16e478e39ac2c2920f84f9210e
#
_entry.id   11010f16e478e39ac2c2920f84f9210e
#
_cell.length_a   1.000
_cell.length_b   1.000
_cell.length_c   1.000
_cell.angle_alpha   90.00
_cell.angle_beta   90.00
_cell.angle_gamma   90.00
#
_symmetry.space_group_name_H-M   'P 1'
#
loop_
_entity.id
_entity.type
_entity.pdbx_description
1 polymer ?
#
loop_
_entity_poly.entity_id
_entity_poly.type
_entity_poly.pdbx_seq_one_letter_code
_entity_poly.pdbx_strand_id
1 'polypeptide(L)'
;MGNQLAEGARIAAATKGAELVISDDRCDAEGGREAAEHFVRENVRIVTGFLCPDALEAALPVLAAGNIAIVASGVSEPTLTERRAPAPMAVFRLATGLDKETQATGSFLGSLWRAQAFAVIDDGTIEGRERAARVLASLKEQQLQPVFTDTYRPGLDNQNALVARLRRAGATHVYVGGERDDIAAIGASAAALNHPLTIAGGSLLDAAPGAQPLSQGTLMIAPVRPQDLSTAKPAIDALHQAAKLADAYAIIGYASAEIAADAILRADEKKQPVLDTLRTGSFETVLGTIKFDDNGIRTDNPNRLQRFDGKRFVLADK
;
A
#
# COMPACT_ATOMS: atom_id res chain seq x y z
N MET A 1 13.06 7.01 -4.85
CA MET A 1 11.82 6.27 -5.20
C MET A 1 11.66 6.17 -6.71
N GLY A 2 11.47 7.26 -7.46
CA GLY A 2 11.27 7.22 -8.93
C GLY A 2 12.40 6.52 -9.67
N ASN A 3 13.66 6.80 -9.35
CA ASN A 3 14.80 6.14 -9.98
C ASN A 3 14.84 4.63 -9.74
N GLN A 4 14.51 4.16 -8.55
CA GLN A 4 14.44 2.72 -8.24
C GLN A 4 13.31 2.05 -9.02
N LEU A 5 12.15 2.69 -9.08
CA LEU A 5 11.02 2.20 -9.88
C LEU A 5 11.41 2.07 -11.37
N ALA A 6 12.07 3.10 -11.93
CA ALA A 6 12.57 3.08 -13.30
C ALA A 6 13.63 2.00 -13.56
N GLU A 7 14.53 1.74 -12.60
CA GLU A 7 15.53 0.67 -12.72
C GLU A 7 14.88 -0.72 -12.77
N GLY A 8 13.90 -0.97 -11.90
CA GLY A 8 13.14 -2.21 -11.95
C GLY A 8 12.41 -2.40 -13.28
N ALA A 9 11.74 -1.34 -13.76
CA ALA A 9 11.05 -1.36 -15.04
C ALA A 9 12.00 -1.62 -16.23
N ARG A 10 13.20 -1.02 -16.23
CA ARG A 10 14.22 -1.27 -17.27
C ARG A 10 14.63 -2.72 -17.35
N ILE A 11 14.89 -3.33 -16.19
CA ILE A 11 15.36 -4.71 -16.12
C ILE A 11 14.25 -5.67 -16.58
N ALA A 12 13.01 -5.44 -16.15
CA ALA A 12 11.87 -6.23 -16.59
C ALA A 12 11.61 -6.07 -18.09
N ALA A 13 11.61 -4.85 -18.63
CA ALA A 13 11.43 -4.58 -20.04
C ALA A 13 12.51 -5.29 -20.88
N ALA A 14 13.78 -5.20 -20.51
CA ALA A 14 14.86 -5.92 -21.17
C ALA A 14 14.67 -7.43 -21.13
N THR A 15 14.23 -7.99 -20.01
CA THR A 15 13.94 -9.43 -19.87
C THR A 15 12.79 -9.87 -20.77
N LYS A 16 11.79 -9.01 -20.97
CA LYS A 16 10.61 -9.27 -21.83
C LYS A 16 10.82 -8.89 -23.29
N GLY A 17 11.95 -8.29 -23.65
CA GLY A 17 12.22 -7.79 -25.00
C GLY A 17 11.33 -6.60 -25.40
N ALA A 18 10.88 -5.81 -24.44
CA ALA A 18 10.04 -4.65 -24.66
C ALA A 18 10.88 -3.36 -24.71
N GLU A 19 10.51 -2.42 -25.58
CA GLU A 19 11.06 -1.09 -25.58
C GLU A 19 10.49 -0.27 -24.42
N LEU A 20 11.33 0.56 -23.78
CA LEU A 20 10.96 1.36 -22.64
C LEU A 20 11.35 2.82 -22.85
N VAL A 21 10.38 3.71 -22.81
CA VAL A 21 10.56 5.17 -22.77
C VAL A 21 10.38 5.62 -21.32
N ILE A 22 11.32 6.44 -20.82
CA ILE A 22 11.27 6.96 -19.45
C ILE A 22 11.19 8.48 -19.48
N SER A 23 10.29 9.03 -18.67
CA SER A 23 10.17 10.46 -18.42
C SER A 23 10.01 10.71 -16.92
N ASP A 24 10.60 11.79 -16.44
CA ASP A 24 10.48 12.21 -15.02
C ASP A 24 9.29 13.16 -14.89
N ASP A 25 8.31 12.78 -14.08
CA ASP A 25 7.13 13.60 -13.79
C ASP A 25 7.35 14.61 -12.65
N ARG A 26 8.55 14.68 -12.10
CA ARG A 26 8.96 15.55 -10.98
C ARG A 26 8.02 15.52 -9.76
N CYS A 27 7.08 14.59 -9.75
CA CYS A 27 6.06 14.49 -8.71
C CYS A 27 5.18 15.78 -8.61
N ASP A 28 5.02 16.50 -9.73
CA ASP A 28 4.21 17.71 -9.83
C ASP A 28 3.32 17.73 -11.08
N ALA A 29 2.35 18.63 -11.09
CA ALA A 29 1.37 18.72 -12.19
C ALA A 29 2.01 19.10 -13.54
N GLU A 30 3.03 19.96 -13.56
CA GLU A 30 3.71 20.37 -14.79
C GLU A 30 4.51 19.20 -15.37
N GLY A 31 5.32 18.52 -14.54
CA GLY A 31 6.07 17.35 -14.94
C GLY A 31 5.19 16.21 -15.42
N GLY A 32 4.08 15.97 -14.72
CA GLY A 32 3.11 14.96 -15.15
C GLY A 32 2.54 15.23 -16.54
N ARG A 33 2.16 16.48 -16.84
CA ARG A 33 1.67 16.89 -18.16
C ARG A 33 2.75 16.77 -19.25
N GLU A 34 3.97 17.25 -18.98
CA GLU A 34 5.09 17.17 -19.92
C GLU A 34 5.47 15.72 -20.23
N ALA A 35 5.50 14.86 -19.22
CA ALA A 35 5.76 13.43 -19.37
C ALA A 35 4.67 12.77 -20.25
N ALA A 36 3.40 13.09 -20.01
CA ALA A 36 2.29 12.58 -20.82
C ALA A 36 2.38 13.03 -22.29
N GLU A 37 2.68 14.30 -22.55
CA GLU A 37 2.90 14.81 -23.91
C GLU A 37 4.09 14.13 -24.60
N HIS A 38 5.14 13.82 -23.84
CA HIS A 38 6.28 13.08 -24.36
C HIS A 38 5.87 11.64 -24.75
N PHE A 39 5.17 10.93 -23.91
CA PHE A 39 4.69 9.57 -24.21
C PHE A 39 3.75 9.52 -25.42
N VAL A 40 2.89 10.53 -25.60
CA VAL A 40 2.05 10.63 -26.80
C VAL A 40 2.90 10.81 -28.07
N ARG A 41 3.94 11.66 -28.05
CA ARG A 41 4.86 11.83 -29.18
C ARG A 41 5.63 10.56 -29.54
N GLU A 42 6.00 9.78 -28.53
CA GLU A 42 6.70 8.50 -28.70
C GLU A 42 5.77 7.34 -29.07
N ASN A 43 4.46 7.58 -29.23
CA ASN A 43 3.46 6.56 -29.54
C ASN A 43 3.41 5.42 -28.52
N VAL A 44 3.63 5.72 -27.24
CA VAL A 44 3.54 4.74 -26.14
C VAL A 44 2.11 4.23 -26.04
N ARG A 45 1.93 2.94 -25.84
CA ARG A 45 0.60 2.30 -25.74
C ARG A 45 0.10 2.13 -24.32
N ILE A 46 1.03 2.08 -23.35
CA ILE A 46 0.76 1.95 -21.93
C ILE A 46 1.82 2.72 -21.14
N VAL A 47 1.42 3.41 -20.10
CA VAL A 47 2.31 4.09 -19.16
C VAL A 47 2.22 3.42 -17.81
N THR A 48 3.36 3.18 -17.18
CA THR A 48 3.45 2.69 -15.81
C THR A 48 4.20 3.69 -14.94
N GLY A 49 3.97 3.65 -13.63
CA GLY A 49 4.65 4.57 -12.71
C GLY A 49 3.64 5.40 -11.93
N PHE A 50 3.83 6.71 -11.92
CA PHE A 50 3.10 7.68 -11.10
C PHE A 50 3.07 7.31 -9.61
N LEU A 51 3.94 7.96 -8.87
CA LEU A 51 4.00 7.85 -7.41
C LEU A 51 3.20 8.97 -6.73
N CYS A 52 2.87 10.03 -7.46
CA CYS A 52 2.25 11.25 -6.93
C CYS A 52 0.91 11.54 -7.61
N PRO A 53 -0.14 11.83 -6.82
CA PRO A 53 -1.47 12.11 -7.35
C PRO A 53 -1.50 13.31 -8.30
N ASP A 54 -0.80 14.41 -7.98
CA ASP A 54 -0.80 15.66 -8.79
C ASP A 54 -0.24 15.43 -10.18
N ALA A 55 0.84 14.65 -10.31
CA ALA A 55 1.43 14.29 -11.59
C ALA A 55 0.47 13.43 -12.41
N LEU A 56 -0.13 12.41 -11.79
CA LEU A 56 -1.13 11.56 -12.46
C LEU A 56 -2.35 12.37 -12.91
N GLU A 57 -2.91 13.21 -12.03
CA GLU A 57 -4.07 14.03 -12.35
C GLU A 57 -3.84 14.92 -13.58
N ALA A 58 -2.68 15.58 -13.65
CA ALA A 58 -2.31 16.43 -14.77
C ALA A 58 -2.03 15.65 -16.07
N ALA A 59 -1.51 14.42 -15.97
CA ALA A 59 -1.23 13.54 -17.11
C ALA A 59 -2.51 12.94 -17.73
N LEU A 60 -3.54 12.68 -16.93
CA LEU A 60 -4.73 11.93 -17.31
C LEU A 60 -5.43 12.46 -18.59
N PRO A 61 -5.73 13.77 -18.74
CA PRO A 61 -6.42 14.26 -19.93
C PRO A 61 -5.62 14.03 -21.22
N VAL A 62 -4.29 14.16 -21.14
CA VAL A 62 -3.38 13.98 -22.28
C VAL A 62 -3.30 12.51 -22.69
N LEU A 63 -3.08 11.63 -21.73
CA LEU A 63 -2.99 10.18 -21.97
C LEU A 63 -4.33 9.59 -22.44
N ALA A 64 -5.44 10.06 -21.87
CA ALA A 64 -6.78 9.63 -22.31
C ALA A 64 -7.07 10.05 -23.76
N ALA A 65 -6.70 11.28 -24.18
CA ALA A 65 -6.85 11.71 -25.55
C ALA A 65 -6.00 10.87 -26.53
N GLY A 66 -4.86 10.35 -26.06
CA GLY A 66 -4.00 9.41 -26.80
C GLY A 66 -4.45 7.95 -26.75
N ASN A 67 -5.53 7.62 -26.06
CA ASN A 67 -5.96 6.22 -25.76
C ASN A 67 -4.85 5.38 -25.12
N ILE A 68 -4.02 6.00 -24.28
CA ILE A 68 -2.91 5.36 -23.59
C ILE A 68 -3.42 4.82 -22.24
N ALA A 69 -3.25 3.53 -21.99
CA ALA A 69 -3.60 2.89 -20.72
C ALA A 69 -2.59 3.25 -19.63
N ILE A 70 -3.02 3.29 -18.38
CA ILE A 70 -2.18 3.68 -17.24
C ILE A 70 -2.21 2.60 -16.18
N VAL A 71 -1.02 2.14 -15.74
CA VAL A 71 -0.84 1.32 -14.54
C VAL A 71 -0.11 2.16 -13.48
N ALA A 72 -0.86 2.76 -12.57
CA ALA A 72 -0.31 3.59 -11.50
C ALA A 72 0.33 2.71 -10.42
N SER A 73 1.61 2.95 -10.12
CA SER A 73 2.39 2.12 -9.20
C SER A 73 2.24 2.53 -7.74
N GLY A 74 2.09 3.84 -7.45
CA GLY A 74 2.03 4.39 -6.09
C GLY A 74 0.75 5.13 -5.74
N VAL A 75 -0.08 5.50 -6.73
CA VAL A 75 -1.35 6.20 -6.50
C VAL A 75 -2.46 5.17 -6.30
N SER A 76 -2.94 5.03 -5.07
CA SER A 76 -3.97 4.04 -4.69
C SER A 76 -5.40 4.57 -4.79
N GLU A 77 -5.59 5.87 -4.64
CA GLU A 77 -6.91 6.50 -4.62
C GLU A 77 -7.23 7.23 -5.93
N PRO A 78 -8.51 7.30 -6.34
CA PRO A 78 -8.91 8.10 -7.49
C PRO A 78 -8.58 9.58 -7.31
N THR A 79 -7.98 10.18 -8.34
CA THR A 79 -7.69 11.62 -8.38
C THR A 79 -8.96 12.47 -8.55
N LEU A 80 -8.82 13.78 -8.36
CA LEU A 80 -9.94 14.71 -8.58
C LEU A 80 -10.43 14.70 -10.04
N THR A 81 -9.50 14.58 -11.00
CA THR A 81 -9.83 14.53 -12.43
C THR A 81 -10.64 13.29 -12.76
N GLU A 82 -10.26 12.13 -12.24
CA GLU A 82 -11.03 10.89 -12.42
C GLU A 82 -12.44 10.99 -11.81
N ARG A 83 -12.55 11.54 -10.59
CA ARG A 83 -13.83 11.70 -9.89
C ARG A 83 -14.79 12.63 -10.63
N ARG A 84 -14.27 13.57 -11.42
CA ARG A 84 -15.06 14.55 -12.20
C ARG A 84 -15.28 14.14 -13.64
N ALA A 85 -14.59 13.11 -14.12
CA ALA A 85 -14.72 12.63 -15.48
C ALA A 85 -16.14 12.07 -15.74
N PRO A 86 -16.75 12.40 -16.89
CA PRO A 86 -18.06 11.88 -17.25
C PRO A 86 -18.07 10.37 -17.56
N ALA A 87 -16.90 9.81 -17.83
CA ALA A 87 -16.67 8.37 -18.00
C ALA A 87 -15.45 7.96 -17.16
N PRO A 88 -15.39 6.75 -16.62
CA PRO A 88 -14.24 6.30 -15.87
C PRO A 88 -13.00 6.33 -16.76
N MET A 89 -12.00 7.11 -16.36
CA MET A 89 -10.69 7.08 -16.98
C MET A 89 -10.00 5.78 -16.59
N ALA A 90 -9.31 5.19 -17.55
CA ALA A 90 -8.75 3.86 -17.38
C ALA A 90 -7.40 3.90 -16.67
N VAL A 91 -7.44 4.09 -15.38
CA VAL A 91 -6.26 3.98 -14.50
C VAL A 91 -6.35 2.67 -13.72
N PHE A 92 -5.37 1.80 -13.93
CA PHE A 92 -5.22 0.54 -13.20
C PHE A 92 -4.21 0.74 -12.06
N ARG A 93 -4.61 0.44 -10.82
CA ARG A 93 -3.82 0.73 -9.63
C ARG A 93 -3.17 -0.53 -9.07
N LEU A 94 -1.84 -0.52 -9.08
CA LEU A 94 -1.06 -1.58 -8.46
C LEU A 94 -0.99 -1.41 -6.94
N ALA A 95 -0.91 -0.18 -6.46
CA ALA A 95 -1.01 0.14 -5.03
C ALA A 95 -2.45 -0.08 -4.52
N THR A 96 -2.57 -0.54 -3.28
CA THR A 96 -3.86 -0.74 -2.62
C THR A 96 -4.15 0.39 -1.65
N GLY A 97 -5.40 0.86 -1.66
CA GLY A 97 -5.86 1.93 -0.78
C GLY A 97 -6.17 1.46 0.64
N LEU A 98 -6.53 2.43 1.48
CA LEU A 98 -6.89 2.24 2.87
C LEU A 98 -8.07 1.27 3.07
N ASP A 99 -8.97 1.16 2.10
CA ASP A 99 -10.10 0.22 2.14
C ASP A 99 -9.66 -1.24 2.25
N LYS A 100 -8.64 -1.64 1.47
CA LYS A 100 -8.09 -2.99 1.51
C LYS A 100 -7.37 -3.28 2.83
N GLU A 101 -6.64 -2.29 3.37
CA GLU A 101 -6.02 -2.38 4.69
C GLU A 101 -7.08 -2.52 5.79
N THR A 102 -8.13 -1.69 5.74
CA THR A 102 -9.23 -1.73 6.70
C THR A 102 -9.98 -3.06 6.66
N GLN A 103 -10.29 -3.57 5.47
CA GLN A 103 -10.94 -4.87 5.29
C GLN A 103 -10.10 -6.01 5.90
N ALA A 104 -8.81 -6.03 5.65
CA ALA A 104 -7.90 -7.02 6.21
C ALA A 104 -7.81 -6.87 7.74
N THR A 105 -7.67 -5.63 8.24
CA THR A 105 -7.59 -5.33 9.68
C THR A 105 -8.85 -5.82 10.41
N GLY A 106 -10.03 -5.47 9.90
CA GLY A 106 -11.30 -5.92 10.47
C GLY A 106 -11.44 -7.44 10.48
N SER A 107 -11.02 -8.10 9.39
CA SER A 107 -11.06 -9.56 9.30
C SER A 107 -10.12 -10.24 10.30
N PHE A 108 -8.85 -9.82 10.37
CA PHE A 108 -7.87 -10.42 11.28
C PHE A 108 -8.20 -10.13 12.76
N LEU A 109 -8.42 -8.85 13.09
CA LEU A 109 -8.72 -8.48 14.48
C LEU A 109 -10.09 -9.00 14.91
N GLY A 110 -11.09 -9.02 14.03
CA GLY A 110 -12.39 -9.58 14.30
C GLY A 110 -12.34 -11.08 14.65
N SER A 111 -11.44 -11.83 14.04
CA SER A 111 -11.19 -13.23 14.36
C SER A 111 -10.43 -13.38 15.68
N LEU A 112 -9.31 -12.65 15.84
CA LEU A 112 -8.39 -12.79 16.97
C LEU A 112 -8.97 -12.24 18.27
N TRP A 113 -9.75 -11.15 18.21
CA TRP A 113 -10.18 -10.41 19.38
C TRP A 113 -11.65 -10.64 19.76
N ARG A 114 -12.31 -11.59 19.13
CA ARG A 114 -13.75 -11.88 19.38
C ARG A 114 -14.09 -12.10 20.86
N ALA A 115 -13.20 -12.69 21.63
CA ALA A 115 -13.38 -12.95 23.06
C ALA A 115 -12.49 -12.04 23.93
N GLN A 116 -11.91 -10.99 23.36
CA GLN A 116 -10.97 -10.12 24.07
C GLN A 116 -11.58 -8.76 24.39
N ALA A 117 -11.19 -8.19 25.54
CA ALA A 117 -11.50 -6.80 25.87
C ALA A 117 -10.54 -5.88 25.10
N PHE A 118 -11.02 -5.28 24.03
CA PHE A 118 -10.18 -4.45 23.15
C PHE A 118 -10.61 -2.99 23.13
N ALA A 119 -9.65 -2.13 22.81
CA ALA A 119 -9.85 -0.70 22.57
C ALA A 119 -9.48 -0.34 21.13
N VAL A 120 -10.04 0.79 20.64
CA VAL A 120 -9.64 1.44 19.39
C VAL A 120 -9.33 2.89 19.71
N ILE A 121 -8.10 3.33 19.38
CA ILE A 121 -7.64 4.69 19.69
C ILE A 121 -6.95 5.30 18.48
N ASP A 122 -6.88 6.64 18.45
CA ASP A 122 -6.23 7.41 17.38
C ASP A 122 -5.36 8.55 17.95
N ASP A 123 -4.45 9.07 17.13
CA ASP A 123 -3.52 10.14 17.45
C ASP A 123 -4.10 11.56 17.26
N GLY A 124 -5.37 11.67 16.88
CA GLY A 124 -6.04 12.94 16.62
C GLY A 124 -5.75 13.57 15.26
N THR A 125 -4.83 13.03 14.46
CA THR A 125 -4.64 13.46 13.08
C THR A 125 -5.83 13.05 12.20
N ILE A 126 -5.96 13.65 11.03
CA ILE A 126 -7.01 13.27 10.08
C ILE A 126 -6.83 11.80 9.67
N GLU A 127 -5.62 11.39 9.36
CA GLU A 127 -5.31 10.04 8.93
C GLU A 127 -5.52 9.01 10.04
N GLY A 128 -5.03 9.29 11.25
CA GLY A 128 -5.21 8.39 12.40
C GLY A 128 -6.66 8.18 12.77
N ARG A 129 -7.46 9.25 12.78
CA ARG A 129 -8.92 9.19 13.01
C ARG A 129 -9.64 8.39 11.93
N GLU A 130 -9.30 8.61 10.66
CA GLU A 130 -9.91 7.89 9.56
C GLU A 130 -9.61 6.39 9.65
N ARG A 131 -8.36 6.00 9.90
CA ARG A 131 -7.97 4.59 10.11
C ARG A 131 -8.73 3.95 11.26
N ALA A 132 -8.74 4.59 12.43
CA ALA A 132 -9.43 4.08 13.61
C ALA A 132 -10.95 3.98 13.38
N ALA A 133 -11.57 4.99 12.78
CA ALA A 133 -13.00 4.99 12.48
C ALA A 133 -13.40 3.88 11.51
N ARG A 134 -12.63 3.65 10.44
CA ARG A 134 -12.88 2.57 9.47
C ARG A 134 -12.72 1.19 10.11
N VAL A 135 -11.68 0.97 10.91
CA VAL A 135 -11.49 -0.30 11.64
C VAL A 135 -12.62 -0.52 12.63
N LEU A 136 -13.03 0.51 13.37
CA LEU A 136 -14.16 0.42 14.29
C LEU A 136 -15.46 0.07 13.57
N ALA A 137 -15.73 0.66 12.40
CA ALA A 137 -16.90 0.34 11.59
C ALA A 137 -16.88 -1.14 11.16
N SER A 138 -15.75 -1.63 10.64
CA SER A 138 -15.58 -3.03 10.22
C SER A 138 -15.73 -4.03 11.37
N LEU A 139 -15.26 -3.69 12.56
CA LEU A 139 -15.47 -4.53 13.76
C LEU A 139 -16.93 -4.52 14.22
N LYS A 140 -17.63 -3.37 14.14
CA LYS A 140 -19.05 -3.25 14.46
C LYS A 140 -19.94 -4.09 13.53
N GLU A 141 -19.62 -4.15 12.24
CA GLU A 141 -20.30 -5.02 11.28
C GLU A 141 -20.23 -6.50 11.68
N GLN A 142 -19.16 -6.90 12.39
CA GLN A 142 -18.96 -8.23 12.95
C GLN A 142 -19.54 -8.38 14.36
N GLN A 143 -20.35 -7.40 14.81
CA GLN A 143 -20.94 -7.35 16.15
C GLN A 143 -19.94 -7.29 17.30
N LEU A 144 -18.75 -6.74 17.04
CA LEU A 144 -17.72 -6.52 18.02
C LEU A 144 -17.71 -5.06 18.48
N GLN A 145 -17.66 -4.85 19.78
CA GLN A 145 -17.65 -3.51 20.37
C GLN A 145 -16.42 -3.34 21.25
N PRO A 146 -15.66 -2.25 21.09
CA PRO A 146 -14.56 -1.94 21.97
C PRO A 146 -15.07 -1.61 23.38
N VAL A 147 -14.31 -1.98 24.40
CA VAL A 147 -14.56 -1.53 25.78
C VAL A 147 -14.14 -0.08 26.00
N PHE A 148 -13.34 0.48 25.10
CA PHE A 148 -12.83 1.84 25.19
C PHE A 148 -12.46 2.41 23.81
N THR A 149 -12.76 3.68 23.60
CA THR A 149 -12.28 4.47 22.46
C THR A 149 -11.75 5.80 22.97
N ASP A 150 -10.67 6.29 22.41
CA ASP A 150 -10.06 7.56 22.83
C ASP A 150 -9.20 8.15 21.72
N THR A 151 -8.94 9.45 21.83
CA THR A 151 -7.90 10.15 21.07
C THR A 151 -6.76 10.50 22.03
N TYR A 152 -5.56 10.09 21.70
CA TYR A 152 -4.39 10.42 22.52
C TYR A 152 -3.60 11.57 21.91
N ARG A 153 -2.75 12.20 22.73
CA ARG A 153 -1.82 13.23 22.27
C ARG A 153 -0.54 12.55 21.75
N PRO A 154 -0.19 12.72 20.46
CA PRO A 154 1.02 12.16 19.90
C PRO A 154 2.30 12.92 20.35
N GLY A 155 3.46 12.31 20.08
CA GLY A 155 4.77 12.92 20.29
C GLY A 155 5.16 13.13 21.77
N LEU A 156 4.56 12.36 22.70
CA LEU A 156 4.95 12.40 24.10
C LEU A 156 6.03 11.34 24.40
N ASP A 157 6.96 11.67 25.28
CA ASP A 157 8.01 10.74 25.74
C ASP A 157 7.44 9.47 26.38
N ASN A 158 6.23 9.55 26.96
CA ASN A 158 5.49 8.42 27.48
C ASN A 158 3.97 8.64 27.37
N GLN A 159 3.23 7.52 27.39
CA GLN A 159 1.77 7.49 27.30
C GLN A 159 1.13 6.91 28.59
N ASN A 160 1.72 7.16 29.75
CA ASN A 160 1.27 6.61 31.02
C ASN A 160 -0.18 6.95 31.35
N ALA A 161 -0.63 8.16 31.06
CA ALA A 161 -2.02 8.59 31.29
C ALA A 161 -3.00 7.82 30.41
N LEU A 162 -2.67 7.57 29.14
CA LEU A 162 -3.46 6.75 28.22
C LEU A 162 -3.53 5.30 28.71
N VAL A 163 -2.39 4.68 29.03
CA VAL A 163 -2.34 3.31 29.53
C VAL A 163 -3.14 3.13 30.84
N ALA A 164 -3.11 4.14 31.72
CA ALA A 164 -3.93 4.13 32.92
C ALA A 164 -5.44 4.17 32.61
N ARG A 165 -5.87 4.84 31.53
CA ARG A 165 -7.27 4.83 31.07
C ARG A 165 -7.63 3.48 30.46
N LEU A 166 -6.78 2.91 29.59
CA LEU A 166 -6.96 1.57 29.01
C LEU A 166 -7.11 0.51 30.11
N ARG A 167 -6.24 0.54 31.13
CA ARG A 167 -6.32 -0.39 32.27
C ARG A 167 -7.62 -0.24 33.05
N ARG A 168 -8.09 0.97 33.31
CA ARG A 168 -9.38 1.21 33.99
C ARG A 168 -10.58 0.70 33.20
N ALA A 169 -10.50 0.76 31.88
CA ALA A 169 -11.50 0.22 30.97
C ALA A 169 -11.42 -1.32 30.84
N GLY A 170 -10.39 -1.95 31.41
CA GLY A 170 -10.16 -3.40 31.29
C GLY A 170 -9.63 -3.84 29.93
N ALA A 171 -9.16 -2.92 29.10
CA ALA A 171 -8.64 -3.28 27.78
C ALA A 171 -7.31 -4.05 27.90
N THR A 172 -7.24 -5.19 27.23
CA THR A 172 -6.03 -6.03 27.12
C THR A 172 -5.45 -6.00 25.71
N HIS A 173 -6.22 -5.53 24.74
CA HIS A 173 -5.88 -5.40 23.32
C HIS A 173 -6.20 -3.99 22.86
N VAL A 174 -5.40 -3.43 21.97
CA VAL A 174 -5.64 -2.08 21.45
C VAL A 174 -5.21 -1.96 19.98
N TYR A 175 -6.12 -1.47 19.14
CA TYR A 175 -5.79 -0.98 17.82
C TYR A 175 -5.46 0.51 17.91
N VAL A 176 -4.35 0.91 17.30
CA VAL A 176 -3.86 2.29 17.31
C VAL A 176 -3.81 2.81 15.87
N GLY A 177 -4.65 3.80 15.58
CA GLY A 177 -4.56 4.62 14.38
C GLY A 177 -3.57 5.75 14.63
N GLY A 178 -2.28 5.49 14.41
CA GLY A 178 -1.21 6.45 14.69
C GLY A 178 0.16 5.97 14.22
N GLU A 179 1.16 6.80 14.46
CA GLU A 179 2.53 6.61 14.03
C GLU A 179 3.27 5.53 14.82
N ARG A 180 4.32 4.96 14.20
CA ARG A 180 5.15 3.92 14.81
C ARG A 180 5.73 4.31 16.16
N ASP A 181 6.25 5.54 16.29
CA ASP A 181 6.93 6.00 17.51
C ASP A 181 5.97 6.17 18.68
N ASP A 182 4.76 6.64 18.43
CA ASP A 182 3.71 6.73 19.45
C ASP A 182 3.27 5.34 19.90
N ILE A 183 3.15 4.39 18.97
CA ILE A 183 2.84 2.99 19.27
C ILE A 183 3.94 2.38 20.14
N ALA A 184 5.21 2.68 19.85
CA ALA A 184 6.34 2.25 20.68
C ALA A 184 6.25 2.86 22.09
N ALA A 185 5.94 4.15 22.21
CA ALA A 185 5.76 4.82 23.49
C ALA A 185 4.58 4.25 24.30
N ILE A 186 3.48 3.89 23.65
CA ILE A 186 2.34 3.18 24.29
C ILE A 186 2.80 1.83 24.85
N GLY A 187 3.52 1.04 24.05
CA GLY A 187 4.03 -0.26 24.47
C GLY A 187 5.02 -0.16 25.64
N ALA A 188 5.96 0.78 25.59
CA ALA A 188 6.90 1.04 26.67
C ALA A 188 6.20 1.45 27.97
N SER A 189 5.20 2.36 27.87
CA SER A 189 4.38 2.78 29.00
C SER A 189 3.55 1.64 29.61
N ALA A 190 3.02 0.77 28.76
CA ALA A 190 2.28 -0.42 29.19
C ALA A 190 3.17 -1.36 30.00
N ALA A 191 4.39 -1.60 29.54
CA ALA A 191 5.39 -2.40 30.26
C ALA A 191 5.78 -1.74 31.59
N ALA A 192 6.07 -0.45 31.61
CA ALA A 192 6.45 0.29 32.83
C ALA A 192 5.35 0.31 33.89
N LEU A 193 4.08 0.27 33.47
CA LEU A 193 2.93 0.24 34.38
C LEU A 193 2.44 -1.17 34.73
N ASN A 194 3.18 -2.22 34.34
CA ASN A 194 2.81 -3.63 34.51
C ASN A 194 1.37 -3.91 33.99
N HIS A 195 1.02 -3.35 32.85
CA HIS A 195 -0.23 -3.59 32.15
C HIS A 195 0.05 -4.06 30.72
N PRO A 196 0.37 -5.34 30.51
CA PRO A 196 0.72 -5.84 29.20
C PRO A 196 -0.46 -5.66 28.23
N LEU A 197 -0.17 -5.07 27.07
CA LEU A 197 -1.14 -4.84 26.00
C LEU A 197 -0.71 -5.60 24.74
N THR A 198 -1.65 -6.26 24.09
CA THR A 198 -1.49 -6.68 22.71
C THR A 198 -1.85 -5.48 21.82
N ILE A 199 -0.85 -4.92 21.15
CA ILE A 199 -1.01 -3.71 20.32
C ILE A 199 -1.08 -4.12 18.86
N ALA A 200 -2.01 -3.53 18.11
CA ALA A 200 -2.11 -3.67 16.66
C ALA A 200 -2.15 -2.30 16.00
N GLY A 201 -1.60 -2.20 14.79
CA GLY A 201 -1.66 -1.01 13.94
C GLY A 201 -1.65 -1.39 12.46
N GLY A 202 -1.72 -0.37 11.62
CA GLY A 202 -1.69 -0.50 10.17
C GLY A 202 -0.28 -0.34 9.59
N SER A 203 -0.22 -0.03 8.30
CA SER A 203 1.01 0.10 7.50
C SER A 203 1.99 1.16 8.02
N LEU A 204 1.55 2.15 8.79
CA LEU A 204 2.43 3.15 9.42
C LEU A 204 3.46 2.52 10.38
N LEU A 205 3.21 1.32 10.88
CA LEU A 205 4.17 0.56 11.69
C LEU A 205 5.43 0.15 10.90
N ASP A 206 5.40 0.15 9.57
CA ASP A 206 6.55 -0.18 8.73
C ASP A 206 7.51 1.00 8.51
N ALA A 207 7.23 2.16 9.11
CA ALA A 207 8.13 3.30 9.13
C ALA A 207 9.49 2.96 9.76
N ALA A 208 10.51 3.79 9.48
CA ALA A 208 11.84 3.64 10.08
C ALA A 208 11.75 3.67 11.62
N PRO A 209 12.56 2.86 12.31
CA PRO A 209 12.59 2.88 13.77
C PRO A 209 13.01 4.23 14.32
N GLY A 210 12.24 4.74 15.29
CA GLY A 210 12.59 5.91 16.10
C GLY A 210 13.45 5.55 17.33
N ALA A 211 13.43 6.43 18.33
CA ALA A 211 14.24 6.28 19.54
C ALA A 211 13.81 5.11 20.42
N GLN A 212 12.52 4.78 20.44
CA GLN A 212 11.99 3.67 21.23
C GLN A 212 11.67 2.46 20.34
N PRO A 213 12.05 1.24 20.75
CA PRO A 213 11.70 0.04 20.02
C PRO A 213 10.23 -0.31 20.22
N LEU A 214 9.61 -0.92 19.20
CA LEU A 214 8.30 -1.55 19.37
C LEU A 214 8.37 -2.71 20.36
N SER A 215 7.30 -2.91 21.09
CA SER A 215 7.14 -4.10 21.93
C SER A 215 7.08 -5.36 21.08
N GLN A 216 7.83 -6.39 21.50
CA GLN A 216 7.75 -7.71 20.86
C GLN A 216 6.29 -8.21 20.90
N GLY A 217 5.82 -8.75 19.78
CA GLY A 217 4.44 -9.21 19.66
C GLY A 217 3.48 -8.17 19.12
N THR A 218 3.90 -6.89 18.89
CA THR A 218 3.10 -5.89 18.20
C THR A 218 2.64 -6.45 16.85
N LEU A 219 1.35 -6.31 16.56
CA LEU A 219 0.72 -6.78 15.34
C LEU A 219 0.67 -5.65 14.31
N MET A 220 0.97 -5.96 13.07
CA MET A 220 0.82 -5.05 11.94
C MET A 220 -0.04 -5.71 10.87
N ILE A 221 -1.03 -5.00 10.38
CA ILE A 221 -1.80 -5.41 9.21
C ILE A 221 -1.41 -4.48 8.06
N ALA A 222 -0.60 -5.00 7.15
CA ALA A 222 -0.02 -4.25 6.03
C ALA A 222 0.34 -5.18 4.89
N PRO A 223 0.58 -4.66 3.67
CA PRO A 223 1.18 -5.47 2.61
C PRO A 223 2.53 -6.05 3.07
N VAL A 224 2.80 -7.27 2.66
CA VAL A 224 4.14 -7.84 2.83
C VAL A 224 5.10 -7.02 1.96
N ARG A 225 6.28 -6.71 2.47
CA ARG A 225 7.28 -5.99 1.69
C ARG A 225 7.61 -6.77 0.42
N PRO A 226 7.64 -6.12 -0.75
CA PRO A 226 7.89 -6.81 -2.02
C PRO A 226 9.10 -7.72 -2.02
N GLN A 227 10.20 -7.30 -1.39
CA GLN A 227 11.43 -8.10 -1.29
C GLN A 227 11.32 -9.35 -0.41
N ASP A 228 10.28 -9.45 0.43
CA ASP A 228 10.03 -10.61 1.30
C ASP A 228 9.05 -11.62 0.64
N LEU A 229 8.52 -11.30 -0.54
CA LEU A 229 7.67 -12.20 -1.30
C LEU A 229 8.52 -13.29 -2.00
N SER A 230 8.13 -14.55 -1.88
CA SER A 230 8.80 -15.66 -2.59
C SER A 230 8.74 -15.49 -4.10
N THR A 231 7.68 -14.88 -4.62
CA THR A 231 7.50 -14.57 -6.04
C THR A 231 8.44 -13.48 -6.56
N ALA A 232 9.02 -12.66 -5.67
CA ALA A 232 9.93 -11.58 -6.06
C ALA A 232 11.36 -12.05 -6.37
N LYS A 233 11.70 -13.31 -6.07
CA LYS A 233 13.05 -13.83 -6.28
C LYS A 233 13.61 -13.59 -7.69
N PRO A 234 12.88 -13.79 -8.79
CA PRO A 234 13.41 -13.51 -10.13
C PRO A 234 13.80 -12.05 -10.34
N ALA A 235 12.99 -11.10 -9.83
CA ALA A 235 13.31 -9.68 -9.91
C ALA A 235 14.54 -9.33 -9.05
N ILE A 236 14.62 -9.88 -7.84
CA ILE A 236 15.74 -9.67 -6.92
C ILE A 236 17.05 -10.16 -7.56
N ASP A 237 17.04 -11.37 -8.12
CA ASP A 237 18.21 -11.96 -8.79
C ASP A 237 18.63 -11.11 -10.00
N ALA A 238 17.68 -10.66 -10.83
CA ALA A 238 17.95 -9.83 -12.00
C ALA A 238 18.50 -8.44 -11.62
N LEU A 239 17.95 -7.81 -10.58
CA LEU A 239 18.45 -6.53 -10.05
C LEU A 239 19.88 -6.68 -9.52
N HIS A 240 20.18 -7.72 -8.75
CA HIS A 240 21.52 -7.99 -8.23
C HIS A 240 22.53 -8.28 -9.36
N GLN A 241 22.14 -9.04 -10.40
CA GLN A 241 23.00 -9.27 -11.57
C GLN A 241 23.34 -7.96 -12.30
N ALA A 242 22.44 -7.00 -12.30
CA ALA A 242 22.62 -5.68 -12.86
C ALA A 242 23.34 -4.70 -11.87
N ALA A 243 23.80 -5.18 -10.72
CA ALA A 243 24.39 -4.38 -9.64
C ALA A 243 23.45 -3.25 -9.16
N LYS A 244 22.14 -3.53 -9.09
CA LYS A 244 21.09 -2.62 -8.63
C LYS A 244 20.53 -3.07 -7.28
N LEU A 245 20.00 -2.10 -6.52
CA LEU A 245 19.35 -2.37 -5.25
C LEU A 245 17.97 -3.00 -5.50
N ALA A 246 17.72 -4.15 -4.89
CA ALA A 246 16.42 -4.82 -4.93
C ALA A 246 15.52 -4.34 -3.78
N ASP A 247 15.15 -3.05 -3.80
CA ASP A 247 14.22 -2.49 -2.84
C ASP A 247 12.75 -2.62 -3.31
N ALA A 248 11.82 -2.19 -2.46
CA ALA A 248 10.41 -2.28 -2.73
C ALA A 248 10.01 -1.57 -4.04
N TYR A 249 10.55 -0.37 -4.29
CA TYR A 249 10.22 0.41 -5.49
C TYR A 249 10.76 -0.22 -6.76
N ALA A 250 11.97 -0.77 -6.73
CA ALA A 250 12.53 -1.49 -7.87
C ALA A 250 11.69 -2.73 -8.22
N ILE A 251 11.25 -3.50 -7.22
CA ILE A 251 10.41 -4.68 -7.44
C ILE A 251 9.01 -4.29 -7.94
N ILE A 252 8.42 -3.20 -7.43
CA ILE A 252 7.15 -2.67 -7.94
C ILE A 252 7.29 -2.20 -9.38
N GLY A 253 8.38 -1.51 -9.73
CA GLY A 253 8.67 -1.10 -11.10
C GLY A 253 8.84 -2.29 -12.04
N TYR A 254 9.51 -3.34 -11.57
CA TYR A 254 9.63 -4.60 -12.30
C TYR A 254 8.25 -5.21 -12.60
N ALA A 255 7.40 -5.36 -11.59
CA ALA A 255 6.04 -5.88 -11.74
C ALA A 255 5.16 -5.04 -12.67
N SER A 256 5.27 -3.71 -12.58
CA SER A 256 4.54 -2.80 -13.47
C SER A 256 4.91 -3.00 -14.93
N ALA A 257 6.19 -3.20 -15.22
CA ALA A 257 6.67 -3.48 -16.57
C ALA A 257 6.28 -4.88 -17.05
N GLU A 258 6.22 -5.89 -16.16
CA GLU A 258 5.68 -7.21 -16.49
C GLU A 258 4.23 -7.12 -16.94
N ILE A 259 3.38 -6.38 -16.20
CA ILE A 259 1.98 -6.17 -16.56
C ILE A 259 1.89 -5.45 -17.91
N ALA A 260 2.69 -4.40 -18.13
CA ALA A 260 2.65 -3.63 -19.36
C ALA A 260 3.05 -4.46 -20.58
N ALA A 261 4.16 -5.19 -20.49
CA ALA A 261 4.65 -6.04 -21.58
C ALA A 261 3.64 -7.16 -21.93
N ASP A 262 3.11 -7.83 -20.90
CA ASP A 262 2.14 -8.90 -21.08
C ASP A 262 0.80 -8.38 -21.64
N ALA A 263 0.35 -7.21 -21.19
CA ALA A 263 -0.86 -6.56 -21.71
C ALA A 263 -0.73 -6.19 -23.18
N ILE A 264 0.41 -5.64 -23.60
CA ILE A 264 0.68 -5.31 -25.01
C ILE A 264 0.69 -6.59 -25.86
N LEU A 265 1.45 -7.61 -25.45
CA LEU A 265 1.56 -8.87 -26.18
C LEU A 265 0.19 -9.52 -26.40
N ARG A 266 -0.60 -9.64 -25.34
CA ARG A 266 -1.96 -10.23 -25.44
C ARG A 266 -2.93 -9.36 -26.25
N ALA A 267 -2.79 -8.04 -26.19
CA ALA A 267 -3.59 -7.12 -27.00
C ALA A 267 -3.34 -7.33 -28.50
N ASP A 268 -2.07 -7.51 -28.88
CA ASP A 268 -1.66 -7.77 -30.26
C ASP A 268 -2.13 -9.13 -30.74
N GLU A 269 -1.96 -10.18 -29.95
CA GLU A 269 -2.43 -11.54 -30.25
C GLU A 269 -3.95 -11.58 -30.48
N LYS A 270 -4.72 -10.88 -29.63
CA LYS A 270 -6.18 -10.85 -29.70
C LYS A 270 -6.73 -9.76 -30.59
N LYS A 271 -5.88 -8.87 -31.12
CA LYS A 271 -6.25 -7.69 -31.93
C LYS A 271 -7.29 -6.81 -31.22
N GLN A 272 -7.06 -6.55 -29.92
CA GLN A 272 -7.94 -5.74 -29.07
C GLN A 272 -7.16 -4.59 -28.41
N PRO A 273 -7.84 -3.56 -27.88
CA PRO A 273 -7.20 -2.49 -27.12
C PRO A 273 -6.45 -3.01 -25.89
N VAL A 274 -5.30 -2.38 -25.55
CA VAL A 274 -4.54 -2.68 -24.31
C VAL A 274 -5.43 -2.52 -23.08
N LEU A 275 -6.31 -1.53 -23.12
CA LEU A 275 -7.27 -1.24 -22.06
C LEU A 275 -8.19 -2.44 -21.74
N ASP A 276 -8.73 -3.08 -22.76
CA ASP A 276 -9.62 -4.24 -22.59
C ASP A 276 -8.85 -5.45 -22.07
N THR A 277 -7.58 -5.57 -22.48
CA THR A 277 -6.68 -6.61 -21.97
C THR A 277 -6.41 -6.41 -20.48
N LEU A 278 -6.19 -5.16 -20.01
CA LEU A 278 -6.00 -4.88 -18.60
C LEU A 278 -7.25 -5.15 -17.77
N ARG A 279 -8.44 -4.80 -18.27
CA ARG A 279 -9.71 -5.04 -17.56
C ARG A 279 -10.04 -6.51 -17.38
N THR A 280 -9.72 -7.35 -18.36
CA THR A 280 -10.11 -8.76 -18.34
C THR A 280 -8.96 -9.70 -18.02
N GLY A 281 -7.75 -9.17 -17.94
CA GLY A 281 -6.52 -9.94 -17.80
C GLY A 281 -6.23 -10.44 -16.38
N SER A 282 -5.43 -11.49 -16.33
CA SER A 282 -4.77 -11.98 -15.13
C SER A 282 -3.28 -11.99 -15.40
N PHE A 283 -2.50 -11.27 -14.65
CA PHE A 283 -1.08 -11.03 -14.90
C PHE A 283 -0.26 -11.71 -13.81
N GLU A 284 0.57 -12.66 -14.21
CA GLU A 284 1.54 -13.29 -13.31
C GLU A 284 2.75 -12.36 -13.18
N THR A 285 3.01 -11.89 -11.99
CA THR A 285 4.06 -10.92 -11.70
C THR A 285 4.91 -11.33 -10.51
N VAL A 286 6.01 -10.65 -10.31
CA VAL A 286 6.86 -10.81 -9.12
C VAL A 286 6.16 -10.38 -7.82
N LEU A 287 5.01 -9.70 -7.90
CA LEU A 287 4.13 -9.40 -6.76
C LEU A 287 2.99 -10.43 -6.59
N GLY A 288 3.03 -11.53 -7.36
CA GLY A 288 1.96 -12.51 -7.46
C GLY A 288 1.00 -12.24 -8.62
N THR A 289 -0.13 -12.94 -8.63
CA THR A 289 -1.15 -12.79 -9.66
C THR A 289 -1.95 -11.52 -9.46
N ILE A 290 -1.92 -10.61 -10.42
CA ILE A 290 -2.62 -9.33 -10.41
C ILE A 290 -3.81 -9.37 -11.38
N LYS A 291 -4.98 -8.95 -10.88
CA LYS A 291 -6.18 -8.69 -11.67
C LYS A 291 -6.76 -7.36 -11.23
N PHE A 292 -7.46 -6.70 -12.14
CA PHE A 292 -8.15 -5.44 -11.84
C PHE A 292 -9.67 -5.62 -11.96
N ASP A 293 -10.41 -4.85 -11.18
CA ASP A 293 -11.86 -4.73 -11.31
C ASP A 293 -12.24 -3.67 -12.37
N ASP A 294 -13.54 -3.45 -12.54
CA ASP A 294 -14.08 -2.49 -13.51
C ASP A 294 -13.66 -1.03 -13.23
N ASN A 295 -13.23 -0.75 -12.00
CA ASN A 295 -12.72 0.56 -11.58
C ASN A 295 -11.19 0.66 -11.66
N GLY A 296 -10.51 -0.36 -12.18
CA GLY A 296 -9.06 -0.41 -12.28
C GLY A 296 -8.36 -0.69 -10.94
N ILE A 297 -9.06 -1.14 -9.92
CA ILE A 297 -8.49 -1.49 -8.61
C ILE A 297 -8.11 -2.97 -8.61
N ARG A 298 -6.91 -3.30 -8.15
CA ARG A 298 -6.50 -4.71 -8.03
C ARG A 298 -7.45 -5.48 -7.09
N THR A 299 -7.83 -6.68 -7.50
CA THR A 299 -8.89 -7.46 -6.81
C THR A 299 -8.39 -8.19 -5.58
N ASP A 300 -7.13 -8.58 -5.55
CA ASP A 300 -6.54 -9.24 -4.38
C ASP A 300 -6.33 -8.26 -3.22
N ASN A 301 -6.16 -8.80 -2.03
CA ASN A 301 -5.77 -8.02 -0.86
C ASN A 301 -4.38 -8.47 -0.43
N PRO A 302 -3.32 -7.66 -0.64
CA PRO A 302 -1.95 -8.00 -0.26
C PRO A 302 -1.68 -7.87 1.24
N ASN A 303 -2.60 -7.24 2.00
CA ASN A 303 -2.41 -7.04 3.42
C ASN A 303 -2.42 -8.38 4.16
N ARG A 304 -1.46 -8.56 5.05
CA ARG A 304 -1.29 -9.76 5.88
C ARG A 304 -1.11 -9.37 7.33
N LEU A 305 -1.52 -10.26 8.21
CA LEU A 305 -1.19 -10.16 9.62
C LEU A 305 0.29 -10.48 9.80
N GLN A 306 1.00 -9.54 10.41
CA GLN A 306 2.42 -9.66 10.70
C GLN A 306 2.64 -9.38 12.19
N ARG A 307 3.67 -9.98 12.77
CA ARG A 307 4.04 -9.83 14.18
C ARG A 307 5.48 -9.36 14.29
N PHE A 308 5.71 -8.37 15.13
CA PHE A 308 7.07 -7.90 15.42
C PHE A 308 7.78 -8.93 16.31
N ASP A 309 8.89 -9.50 15.83
CA ASP A 309 9.67 -10.52 16.51
C ASP A 309 10.73 -9.95 17.47
N GLY A 310 10.81 -8.62 17.56
CA GLY A 310 11.82 -7.86 18.30
C GLY A 310 12.88 -7.22 17.40
N LYS A 311 12.89 -7.56 16.11
CA LYS A 311 13.79 -6.98 15.10
C LYS A 311 13.04 -6.48 13.86
N ARG A 312 12.10 -7.26 13.35
CA ARG A 312 11.32 -6.99 12.15
C ARG A 312 9.90 -7.58 12.24
N PHE A 313 9.04 -7.15 11.35
CA PHE A 313 7.76 -7.80 11.16
C PHE A 313 7.93 -9.09 10.35
N VAL A 314 7.33 -10.16 10.83
CA VAL A 314 7.27 -11.47 10.17
C VAL A 314 5.82 -11.89 10.04
N LEU A 315 5.48 -12.69 9.03
CA LEU A 315 4.13 -13.23 8.89
C LEU A 315 3.73 -13.95 10.19
N ALA A 316 2.57 -13.60 10.70
CA ALA A 316 2.01 -14.31 11.84
C ALA A 316 1.25 -15.54 11.34
N ASP A 317 1.52 -16.69 11.93
CA ASP A 317 0.71 -17.89 11.74
C ASP A 317 -0.73 -17.61 12.19
N LYS A 318 -1.68 -18.18 11.47
CA LYS A 318 -3.12 -18.02 11.74
C LYS A 318 -3.53 -18.64 13.06
#